data_5532cd99b1ee856c74aa0bfe7da56dbc
#
_entry.id   5532cd99b1ee856c74aa0bfe7da56dbc
#
_cell.length_a   1.000
_cell.length_b   1.000
_cell.length_c   1.000
_cell.angle_alpha   90.00
_cell.angle_beta   90.00
_cell.angle_gamma   90.00
#
_symmetry.space_group_name_H-M   'P 1'
#
loop_
_entity.id
_entity.type
_entity.pdbx_description
1 polymer ?
#
loop_
_entity_poly.entity_id
_entity_poly.type
_entity_poly.pdbx_seq_one_letter_code
_entity_poly.pdbx_strand_id
1 'polypeptide(L)'
;MAPHILLREIGLPFEMILLDRATAAHKAPDYLRLNPNGRVPTLVDGDLVLFEAAAICLHLTDSHPAAGLAPAPGTAERAPFYQWLVFLTNTVQADMLVYFYPERHAEGAEAQASVKAMAEARLLERFTLLDRQLGDKAWFLGDRYSAVDPYLFMLARWTRFMGTPARSLPNLGPYLARVLARPAVKAAFEAEGLGAPYY
;
A
#
# COMPACT_ATOMS: atom_id res chain seq x y z
N MET A 1 -0.53 5.70 3.98
CA MET A 1 -1.52 5.84 2.88
C MET A 1 -2.59 4.75 2.90
N ALA A 2 -2.33 3.45 2.67
CA ALA A 2 -3.43 2.46 2.61
C ALA A 2 -4.30 2.39 3.89
N PRO A 3 -3.76 2.24 5.12
CA PRO A 3 -4.57 2.32 6.33
C PRO A 3 -5.32 3.63 6.51
N HIS A 4 -4.72 4.76 6.12
CA HIS A 4 -5.37 6.07 6.19
C HIS A 4 -6.59 6.15 5.26
N ILE A 5 -6.47 5.64 4.03
CA ILE A 5 -7.61 5.54 3.11
C ILE A 5 -8.72 4.68 3.73
N LEU A 6 -8.38 3.54 4.35
CA LEU A 6 -9.37 2.67 4.98
C LEU A 6 -10.09 3.36 6.15
N LEU A 7 -9.38 4.08 7.01
CA LEU A 7 -10.01 4.86 8.09
C LEU A 7 -11.05 5.84 7.54
N ARG A 8 -10.74 6.50 6.41
CA ARG A 8 -11.68 7.41 5.73
C ARG A 8 -12.84 6.69 5.05
N GLU A 9 -12.61 5.50 4.47
CA GLU A 9 -13.69 4.69 3.88
C GLU A 9 -14.65 4.15 4.95
N ILE A 10 -14.14 3.82 6.14
CA ILE A 10 -14.94 3.38 7.28
C ILE A 10 -15.72 4.57 7.87
N GLY A 11 -15.21 5.79 7.74
CA GLY A 11 -15.83 7.00 8.28
C GLY A 11 -15.58 7.20 9.79
N LEU A 12 -14.53 6.59 10.34
CA LEU A 12 -14.17 6.76 11.74
C LEU A 12 -13.52 8.13 11.98
N PRO A 13 -13.78 8.77 13.13
CA PRO A 13 -12.96 9.88 13.59
C PRO A 13 -11.57 9.35 13.98
N PHE A 14 -10.51 10.01 13.53
CA PHE A 14 -9.14 9.70 13.90
C PHE A 14 -8.28 10.96 13.86
N GLU A 15 -7.23 10.97 14.65
CA GLU A 15 -6.17 11.95 14.56
C GLU A 15 -5.03 11.40 13.69
N MET A 16 -4.57 12.19 12.72
CA MET A 16 -3.45 11.84 11.88
C MET A 16 -2.21 12.65 12.24
N ILE A 17 -1.17 11.97 12.69
CA ILE A 17 0.13 12.57 13.00
C ILE A 17 1.08 12.29 11.84
N LEU A 18 1.40 13.33 11.06
CA LEU A 18 2.41 13.26 10.02
C LEU A 18 3.80 13.38 10.65
N LEU A 19 4.61 12.34 10.47
CA LEU A 19 6.01 12.36 10.92
C LEU A 19 6.89 12.98 9.84
N ASP A 20 7.67 13.97 10.23
CA ASP A 20 8.64 14.57 9.34
C ASP A 20 9.81 13.59 9.09
N ARG A 21 9.92 13.16 7.84
CA ARG A 21 10.99 12.24 7.41
C ARG A 21 12.35 12.94 7.29
N ALA A 22 12.36 14.25 7.04
CA ALA A 22 13.61 15.01 6.92
C ALA A 22 14.34 15.11 8.26
N THR A 23 13.58 15.20 9.35
CA THR A 23 14.11 15.20 10.72
C THR A 23 14.28 13.78 11.29
N ALA A 24 14.01 12.74 10.50
CA ALA A 24 13.98 11.35 10.94
C ALA A 24 13.09 11.11 12.18
N ALA A 25 11.97 11.83 12.31
CA ALA A 25 11.05 11.73 13.45
C ALA A 25 10.59 10.29 13.73
N HIS A 26 10.53 9.43 12.70
CA HIS A 26 10.24 7.99 12.83
C HIS A 26 11.36 7.19 13.51
N LYS A 27 12.50 7.80 13.83
CA LYS A 27 13.62 7.23 14.58
C LYS A 27 13.77 7.84 15.99
N ALA A 28 12.91 8.79 16.33
CA ALA A 28 12.92 9.38 17.67
C ALA A 28 12.52 8.34 18.74
N PRO A 29 13.09 8.41 19.95
CA PRO A 29 12.84 7.44 21.04
C PRO A 29 11.35 7.25 21.33
N ASP A 30 10.56 8.33 21.30
CA ASP A 30 9.12 8.28 21.57
C ASP A 30 8.37 7.45 20.51
N TYR A 31 8.72 7.62 19.25
CA TYR A 31 8.12 6.83 18.19
C TYR A 31 8.61 5.38 18.21
N LEU A 32 9.88 5.14 18.53
CA LEU A 32 10.43 3.77 18.62
C LEU A 32 9.79 2.94 19.73
N ARG A 33 9.21 3.57 20.78
CA ARG A 33 8.40 2.86 21.78
C ARG A 33 7.09 2.32 21.19
N LEU A 34 6.53 3.00 20.19
CA LEU A 34 5.31 2.56 19.48
C LEU A 34 5.63 1.55 18.37
N ASN A 35 6.71 1.81 17.63
CA ASN A 35 7.15 0.94 16.53
C ASN A 35 8.65 0.76 16.54
N PRO A 36 9.17 -0.33 17.11
CA PRO A 36 10.62 -0.56 17.23
C PRO A 36 11.34 -0.67 15.88
N ASN A 37 10.60 -0.95 14.76
CA ASN A 37 11.19 -0.90 13.42
C ASN A 37 11.51 0.54 12.97
N GLY A 38 10.92 1.56 13.61
CA GLY A 38 11.07 2.95 13.20
C GLY A 38 10.64 3.16 11.76
N ARG A 39 9.45 2.67 11.40
CA ARG A 39 8.80 2.81 10.09
C ARG A 39 7.36 3.28 10.26
N VAL A 40 6.77 3.81 9.22
CA VAL A 40 5.35 4.18 9.15
C VAL A 40 4.60 3.21 8.23
N PRO A 41 3.31 2.95 8.48
CA PRO A 41 2.45 3.52 9.52
C PRO A 41 2.54 2.80 10.88
N THR A 42 2.00 3.48 11.90
CA THR A 42 1.63 2.88 13.19
C THR A 42 0.21 3.33 13.52
N LEU A 43 -0.63 2.42 13.98
CA LEU A 43 -1.96 2.70 14.50
C LEU A 43 -1.92 2.58 16.03
N VAL A 44 -2.55 3.54 16.72
CA VAL A 44 -2.87 3.45 18.14
C VAL A 44 -4.39 3.49 18.27
N ASP A 45 -4.95 2.48 18.90
CA ASP A 45 -6.40 2.33 19.11
C ASP A 45 -6.65 1.88 20.56
N GLY A 46 -6.93 2.84 21.45
CA GLY A 46 -6.91 2.62 22.88
C GLY A 46 -5.54 2.13 23.35
N ASP A 47 -5.50 0.96 23.99
CA ASP A 47 -4.27 0.32 24.47
C ASP A 47 -3.54 -0.50 23.37
N LEU A 48 -4.18 -0.69 22.20
CA LEU A 48 -3.59 -1.42 21.08
C LEU A 48 -2.62 -0.51 20.31
N VAL A 49 -1.38 -0.96 20.16
CA VAL A 49 -0.41 -0.37 19.25
C VAL A 49 -0.07 -1.38 18.17
N LEU A 50 -0.34 -1.03 16.91
CA LEU A 50 -0.16 -1.91 15.78
C LEU A 50 0.67 -1.24 14.69
N PHE A 51 1.70 -1.92 14.23
CA PHE A 51 2.46 -1.57 13.03
C PHE A 51 2.32 -2.67 11.96
N GLU A 52 2.94 -2.54 10.79
CA GLU A 52 2.69 -3.23 9.55
C GLU A 52 1.37 -2.80 8.89
N ALA A 53 1.51 -2.14 7.73
CA ALA A 53 0.36 -1.58 7.01
C ALA A 53 -0.72 -2.62 6.69
N ALA A 54 -0.34 -3.86 6.35
CA ALA A 54 -1.29 -4.92 6.06
C ALA A 54 -2.01 -5.40 7.33
N ALA A 55 -1.29 -5.52 8.46
CA ALA A 55 -1.90 -5.89 9.73
C ALA A 55 -2.91 -4.84 10.19
N ILE A 56 -2.57 -3.55 10.03
CA ILE A 56 -3.49 -2.45 10.30
C ILE A 56 -4.73 -2.53 9.39
N CYS A 57 -4.55 -2.78 8.10
CA CYS A 57 -5.67 -2.94 7.17
C CYS A 57 -6.59 -4.10 7.57
N LEU A 58 -6.02 -5.25 7.96
CA LEU A 58 -6.79 -6.41 8.45
C LEU A 58 -7.55 -6.07 9.72
N HIS A 59 -6.87 -5.48 10.71
CA HIS A 59 -7.51 -5.08 11.97
C HIS A 59 -8.70 -4.14 11.73
N LEU A 60 -8.52 -3.10 10.93
CA LEU A 60 -9.57 -2.13 10.62
C LEU A 60 -10.78 -2.78 9.93
N THR A 61 -10.54 -3.69 8.99
CA THR A 61 -11.63 -4.37 8.27
C THR A 61 -12.36 -5.39 9.14
N ASP A 62 -11.65 -6.07 10.04
CA ASP A 62 -12.23 -7.07 10.94
C ASP A 62 -12.99 -6.42 12.10
N SER A 63 -12.51 -5.28 12.60
CA SER A 63 -13.17 -4.51 13.66
C SER A 63 -14.40 -3.74 13.13
N HIS A 64 -14.49 -3.48 11.82
CA HIS A 64 -15.57 -2.71 11.20
C HIS A 64 -16.20 -3.45 10.01
N PRO A 65 -16.76 -4.66 10.21
CA PRO A 65 -17.26 -5.50 9.12
C PRO A 65 -18.42 -4.85 8.34
N ALA A 66 -19.18 -3.96 8.98
CA ALA A 66 -20.28 -3.22 8.36
C ALA A 66 -19.81 -2.30 7.21
N ALA A 67 -18.53 -1.89 7.18
CA ALA A 67 -17.97 -1.10 6.10
C ALA A 67 -17.80 -1.88 4.79
N GLY A 68 -17.89 -3.22 4.83
CA GLY A 68 -17.84 -4.08 3.63
C GLY A 68 -16.49 -4.08 2.92
N LEU A 69 -15.39 -3.72 3.60
CA LEU A 69 -14.05 -3.56 3.01
C LEU A 69 -13.22 -4.86 3.02
N ALA A 70 -13.79 -5.95 3.52
CA ALA A 70 -13.23 -7.29 3.41
C ALA A 70 -14.39 -8.31 3.33
N PRO A 71 -14.21 -9.45 2.63
CA PRO A 71 -15.14 -10.56 2.71
C PRO A 71 -15.25 -11.09 4.14
N ALA A 72 -16.42 -11.59 4.53
CA ALA A 72 -16.61 -12.12 5.88
C ALA A 72 -15.68 -13.32 6.17
N PRO A 73 -15.17 -13.45 7.40
CA PRO A 73 -14.43 -14.63 7.80
C PRO A 73 -15.20 -15.93 7.55
N GLY A 74 -14.52 -16.96 7.07
CA GLY A 74 -15.13 -18.27 6.77
C GLY A 74 -15.80 -18.37 5.40
N THR A 75 -15.89 -17.26 4.62
CA THR A 75 -16.38 -17.31 3.24
C THR A 75 -15.27 -17.68 2.25
N ALA A 76 -15.65 -18.22 1.09
CA ALA A 76 -14.69 -18.60 0.04
C ALA A 76 -13.89 -17.39 -0.48
N GLU A 77 -14.52 -16.22 -0.53
CA GLU A 77 -13.91 -14.96 -0.99
C GLU A 77 -12.84 -14.45 -0.03
N ARG A 78 -12.86 -14.88 1.23
CA ARG A 78 -11.85 -14.45 2.22
C ARG A 78 -10.46 -14.97 1.91
N ALA A 79 -10.34 -16.17 1.34
CA ALA A 79 -9.03 -16.74 0.99
C ALA A 79 -8.30 -15.94 -0.10
N PRO A 80 -8.91 -15.56 -1.25
CA PRO A 80 -8.31 -14.64 -2.22
C PRO A 80 -7.96 -13.27 -1.63
N PHE A 81 -8.78 -12.74 -0.72
CA PHE A 81 -8.49 -11.48 -0.03
C PHE A 81 -7.15 -11.55 0.74
N TYR A 82 -6.94 -12.60 1.54
CA TYR A 82 -5.68 -12.82 2.24
C TYR A 82 -4.53 -13.04 1.25
N GLN A 83 -4.72 -13.90 0.26
CA GLN A 83 -3.71 -14.22 -0.75
C GLN A 83 -3.14 -12.96 -1.40
N TRP A 84 -4.02 -12.07 -1.88
CA TRP A 84 -3.58 -10.89 -2.60
C TRP A 84 -3.01 -9.82 -1.67
N LEU A 85 -3.55 -9.64 -0.47
CA LEU A 85 -2.98 -8.72 0.50
C LEU A 85 -1.56 -9.16 0.90
N VAL A 86 -1.36 -10.46 1.16
CA VAL A 86 -0.04 -11.02 1.48
C VAL A 86 0.90 -10.93 0.27
N PHE A 87 0.43 -11.21 -0.95
CA PHE A 87 1.23 -11.05 -2.17
C PHE A 87 1.72 -9.61 -2.35
N LEU A 88 0.84 -8.63 -2.16
CA LEU A 88 1.20 -7.22 -2.23
C LEU A 88 2.25 -6.86 -1.19
N THR A 89 2.12 -7.33 0.03
CA THR A 89 3.05 -7.02 1.13
C THR A 89 4.36 -7.76 0.98
N ASN A 90 4.31 -9.07 0.83
CA ASN A 90 5.48 -9.95 0.96
C ASN A 90 6.26 -10.11 -0.35
N THR A 91 5.62 -9.85 -1.49
CA THR A 91 6.24 -10.01 -2.80
C THR A 91 6.48 -8.66 -3.46
N VAL A 92 5.41 -7.90 -3.70
CA VAL A 92 5.52 -6.62 -4.44
C VAL A 92 6.23 -5.57 -3.60
N GLN A 93 5.82 -5.36 -2.35
CA GLN A 93 6.43 -4.36 -1.48
C GLN A 93 7.88 -4.72 -1.12
N ALA A 94 8.21 -6.01 -1.00
CA ALA A 94 9.58 -6.45 -0.77
C ALA A 94 10.50 -6.07 -1.95
N ASP A 95 10.08 -6.34 -3.19
CA ASP A 95 10.82 -5.93 -4.38
C ASP A 95 10.93 -4.40 -4.51
N MET A 96 9.88 -3.64 -4.08
CA MET A 96 9.93 -2.17 -3.99
C MET A 96 11.03 -1.69 -3.04
N LEU A 97 11.20 -2.34 -1.89
CA LEU A 97 12.25 -1.97 -0.94
C LEU A 97 13.65 -2.23 -1.50
N VAL A 98 13.82 -3.29 -2.29
CA VAL A 98 15.08 -3.55 -3.02
C VAL A 98 15.34 -2.45 -4.06
N TYR A 99 14.31 -2.04 -4.80
CA TYR A 99 14.41 -0.97 -5.81
C TYR A 99 14.79 0.38 -5.18
N PHE A 100 14.16 0.74 -4.04
CA PHE A 100 14.38 2.05 -3.42
C PHE A 100 15.61 2.13 -2.54
N TYR A 101 16.12 0.99 -2.06
CA TYR A 101 17.24 0.91 -1.13
C TYR A 101 18.29 -0.13 -1.59
N PRO A 102 18.81 -0.01 -2.84
CA PRO A 102 19.78 -0.98 -3.37
C PRO A 102 21.07 -1.04 -2.55
N GLU A 103 21.41 0.07 -1.85
CA GLU A 103 22.56 0.15 -0.94
C GLU A 103 22.50 -0.82 0.26
N ARG A 104 21.33 -1.39 0.55
CA ARG A 104 21.16 -2.42 1.59
C ARG A 104 21.45 -3.83 1.08
N HIS A 105 21.67 -3.99 -0.22
CA HIS A 105 21.78 -5.28 -0.89
C HIS A 105 23.10 -5.45 -1.64
N ALA A 106 23.82 -4.36 -1.90
CA ALA A 106 25.10 -4.40 -2.59
C ALA A 106 25.98 -3.19 -2.22
N GLU A 107 27.29 -3.37 -2.30
CA GLU A 107 28.29 -2.32 -2.14
C GLU A 107 28.75 -1.82 -3.51
N GLY A 108 28.97 -0.51 -3.62
CA GLY A 108 29.45 0.15 -4.85
C GLY A 108 28.34 0.46 -5.85
N ALA A 109 28.52 1.58 -6.56
CA ALA A 109 27.47 2.15 -7.42
C ALA A 109 27.04 1.22 -8.57
N GLU A 110 27.96 0.50 -9.17
CA GLU A 110 27.65 -0.42 -10.28
C GLU A 110 26.80 -1.60 -9.83
N ALA A 111 27.16 -2.24 -8.69
CA ALA A 111 26.40 -3.34 -8.12
C ALA A 111 25.02 -2.89 -7.65
N GLN A 112 24.91 -1.72 -7.01
CA GLN A 112 23.64 -1.11 -6.63
C GLN A 112 22.74 -0.81 -7.84
N ALA A 113 23.30 -0.29 -8.93
CA ALA A 113 22.56 -0.07 -10.16
C ALA A 113 22.03 -1.38 -10.76
N SER A 114 22.84 -2.45 -10.75
CA SER A 114 22.42 -3.79 -11.19
C SER A 114 21.29 -4.33 -10.32
N VAL A 115 21.40 -4.27 -8.99
CA VAL A 115 20.35 -4.70 -8.05
C VAL A 115 19.05 -3.94 -8.31
N LYS A 116 19.12 -2.62 -8.48
CA LYS A 116 17.96 -1.79 -8.77
C LYS A 116 17.29 -2.16 -10.10
N ALA A 117 18.06 -2.36 -11.16
CA ALA A 117 17.54 -2.77 -12.47
C ALA A 117 16.86 -4.14 -12.42
N MET A 118 17.45 -5.11 -11.71
CA MET A 118 16.84 -6.42 -11.51
C MET A 118 15.55 -6.34 -10.70
N ALA A 119 15.49 -5.48 -9.68
CA ALA A 119 14.27 -5.27 -8.90
C ALA A 119 13.18 -4.61 -9.75
N GLU A 120 13.53 -3.63 -10.61
CA GLU A 120 12.57 -3.00 -11.52
C GLU A 120 11.99 -3.99 -12.53
N ALA A 121 12.81 -4.88 -13.10
CA ALA A 121 12.34 -5.94 -13.99
C ALA A 121 11.35 -6.88 -13.28
N ARG A 122 11.68 -7.36 -12.07
CA ARG A 122 10.74 -8.17 -11.27
C ARG A 122 9.45 -7.44 -10.95
N LEU A 123 9.53 -6.15 -10.61
CA LEU A 123 8.33 -5.35 -10.35
C LEU A 123 7.44 -5.24 -11.59
N LEU A 124 8.00 -5.08 -12.77
CA LEU A 124 7.22 -5.09 -14.01
C LEU A 124 6.49 -6.42 -14.20
N GLU A 125 7.16 -7.56 -13.94
CA GLU A 125 6.51 -8.88 -13.99
C GLU A 125 5.36 -8.99 -12.96
N ARG A 126 5.57 -8.51 -11.71
CA ARG A 126 4.54 -8.51 -10.66
C ARG A 126 3.34 -7.63 -11.03
N PHE A 127 3.57 -6.42 -11.52
CA PHE A 127 2.48 -5.56 -11.96
C PHE A 127 1.77 -6.08 -13.21
N THR A 128 2.48 -6.74 -14.13
CA THR A 128 1.86 -7.43 -15.27
C THR A 128 0.94 -8.57 -14.81
N LEU A 129 1.36 -9.34 -13.78
CA LEU A 129 0.51 -10.37 -13.19
C LEU A 129 -0.73 -9.77 -12.53
N LEU A 130 -0.57 -8.66 -11.77
CA LEU A 130 -1.67 -7.93 -11.14
C LEU A 130 -2.64 -7.36 -12.18
N ASP A 131 -2.13 -6.84 -13.30
CA ASP A 131 -2.91 -6.31 -14.42
C ASP A 131 -3.79 -7.41 -15.06
N ARG A 132 -3.20 -8.58 -15.30
CA ARG A 132 -3.95 -9.75 -15.82
C ARG A 132 -4.99 -10.27 -14.83
N GLN A 133 -4.65 -10.32 -13.55
CA GLN A 133 -5.57 -10.74 -12.49
C GLN A 133 -6.76 -9.78 -12.35
N LEU A 134 -6.51 -8.49 -12.50
CA LEU A 134 -7.56 -7.47 -12.49
C LEU A 134 -8.49 -7.67 -13.70
N GLY A 135 -7.93 -7.77 -14.92
CA GLY A 135 -8.75 -7.88 -16.13
C GLY A 135 -9.75 -6.72 -16.24
N ASP A 136 -10.99 -7.07 -16.55
CA ASP A 136 -12.12 -6.14 -16.70
C ASP A 136 -12.91 -5.87 -15.42
N LYS A 137 -12.48 -6.42 -14.29
CA LYS A 137 -13.18 -6.27 -13.00
C LYS A 137 -13.25 -4.81 -12.55
N ALA A 138 -14.33 -4.48 -11.87
CA ALA A 138 -14.49 -3.15 -11.27
C ALA A 138 -13.45 -2.87 -10.20
N TRP A 139 -13.20 -3.85 -9.31
CA TRP A 139 -12.23 -3.81 -8.22
C TRP A 139 -11.36 -5.06 -8.25
N PHE A 140 -10.24 -5.04 -7.54
CA PHE A 140 -9.23 -6.08 -7.69
C PHE A 140 -9.75 -7.50 -7.41
N LEU A 141 -10.67 -7.65 -6.46
CA LEU A 141 -11.29 -8.94 -6.12
C LEU A 141 -12.65 -9.19 -6.81
N GLY A 142 -13.12 -8.30 -7.67
CA GLY A 142 -14.41 -8.42 -8.37
C GLY A 142 -15.24 -7.14 -8.33
N ASP A 143 -16.51 -7.24 -7.92
CA ASP A 143 -17.45 -6.12 -7.97
C ASP A 143 -17.43 -5.23 -6.71
N ARG A 144 -16.71 -5.63 -5.68
CA ARG A 144 -16.66 -4.91 -4.40
C ARG A 144 -15.27 -4.37 -4.10
N TYR A 145 -15.21 -3.08 -3.76
CA TYR A 145 -14.01 -2.45 -3.23
C TYR A 145 -13.62 -3.09 -1.88
N SER A 146 -12.34 -3.31 -1.66
CA SER A 146 -11.79 -3.96 -0.46
C SER A 146 -10.48 -3.32 -0.04
N ALA A 147 -9.93 -3.72 1.10
CA ALA A 147 -8.64 -3.24 1.58
C ALA A 147 -7.46 -3.57 0.64
N VAL A 148 -7.63 -4.52 -0.28
CA VAL A 148 -6.63 -4.83 -1.32
C VAL A 148 -6.47 -3.66 -2.28
N ASP A 149 -7.56 -2.94 -2.60
CA ASP A 149 -7.54 -1.86 -3.58
C ASP A 149 -6.70 -0.65 -3.16
N PRO A 150 -6.85 -0.05 -1.98
CA PRO A 150 -5.98 1.04 -1.55
C PRO A 150 -4.55 0.56 -1.29
N TYR A 151 -4.34 -0.72 -0.95
CA TYR A 151 -3.00 -1.27 -0.80
C TYR A 151 -2.28 -1.39 -2.16
N LEU A 152 -2.95 -1.96 -3.16
CA LEU A 152 -2.43 -2.02 -4.53
C LEU A 152 -2.18 -0.61 -5.09
N PHE A 153 -3.12 0.32 -4.87
CA PHE A 153 -2.98 1.71 -5.31
C PHE A 153 -1.75 2.39 -4.69
N MET A 154 -1.50 2.18 -3.39
CA MET A 154 -0.30 2.68 -2.72
C MET A 154 0.99 2.17 -3.39
N LEU A 155 1.07 0.89 -3.69
CA LEU A 155 2.26 0.29 -4.32
C LEU A 155 2.39 0.73 -5.79
N ALA A 156 1.28 0.81 -6.53
CA ALA A 156 1.28 1.33 -7.90
C ALA A 156 1.76 2.78 -7.96
N ARG A 157 1.36 3.63 -7.00
CA ARG A 157 1.90 4.99 -6.88
C ARG A 157 3.43 5.02 -6.75
N TRP A 158 4.02 4.05 -6.08
CA TRP A 158 5.48 4.02 -5.93
C TRP A 158 6.22 3.79 -7.25
N THR A 159 5.54 3.22 -8.26
CA THR A 159 6.13 3.03 -9.61
C THR A 159 6.14 4.28 -10.48
N ARG A 160 5.55 5.39 -10.08
CA ARG A 160 5.23 6.56 -10.92
C ARG A 160 6.42 7.20 -11.64
N PHE A 161 7.65 6.94 -11.17
CA PHE A 161 8.91 7.42 -11.77
C PHE A 161 9.79 6.28 -12.31
N MET A 162 9.29 5.06 -12.39
CA MET A 162 9.95 3.92 -13.03
C MET A 162 9.83 4.01 -14.55
N GLY A 163 10.67 3.30 -15.26
CA GLY A 163 10.64 3.24 -16.73
C GLY A 163 9.30 2.79 -17.29
N THR A 164 8.67 1.80 -16.63
CA THR A 164 7.31 1.34 -16.95
C THR A 164 6.44 1.42 -15.70
N PRO A 165 5.77 2.56 -15.44
CA PRO A 165 4.93 2.70 -14.27
C PRO A 165 3.65 1.85 -14.38
N ALA A 166 3.10 1.41 -13.24
CA ALA A 166 1.91 0.57 -13.19
C ALA A 166 0.71 1.18 -13.96
N ARG A 167 0.61 2.52 -14.01
CA ARG A 167 -0.46 3.21 -14.77
C ARG A 167 -0.40 3.00 -16.28
N SER A 168 0.72 2.57 -16.84
CA SER A 168 0.85 2.31 -18.28
C SER A 168 0.31 0.93 -18.70
N LEU A 169 -0.02 0.08 -17.72
CA LEU A 169 -0.61 -1.23 -18.00
C LEU A 169 -2.11 -1.09 -18.31
N PRO A 170 -2.63 -1.88 -19.27
CA PRO A 170 -3.93 -1.64 -19.88
C PRO A 170 -5.12 -1.68 -18.93
N ASN A 171 -5.11 -2.58 -17.94
CA ASN A 171 -6.20 -2.72 -16.98
C ASN A 171 -5.93 -1.87 -15.72
N LEU A 172 -4.68 -1.81 -15.25
CA LEU A 172 -4.31 -1.03 -14.06
C LEU A 172 -4.45 0.48 -14.27
N GLY A 173 -4.15 1.02 -15.44
CA GLY A 173 -4.29 2.46 -15.71
C GLY A 173 -5.70 2.98 -15.39
N PRO A 174 -6.76 2.48 -16.05
CA PRO A 174 -8.15 2.87 -15.77
C PRO A 174 -8.59 2.53 -14.33
N TYR A 175 -8.14 1.42 -13.78
CA TYR A 175 -8.42 1.02 -12.39
C TYR A 175 -7.84 2.03 -11.38
N LEU A 176 -6.59 2.44 -11.53
CA LEU A 176 -5.95 3.42 -10.64
C LEU A 176 -6.66 4.78 -10.70
N ALA A 177 -7.13 5.19 -11.88
CA ALA A 177 -7.95 6.39 -12.03
C ALA A 177 -9.26 6.27 -11.23
N ARG A 178 -9.89 5.09 -11.28
CA ARG A 178 -11.14 4.80 -10.53
C ARG A 178 -10.90 4.80 -9.02
N VAL A 179 -9.79 4.22 -8.54
CA VAL A 179 -9.42 4.26 -7.12
C VAL A 179 -9.18 5.71 -6.68
N LEU A 180 -8.42 6.51 -7.45
CA LEU A 180 -8.15 7.92 -7.15
C LEU A 180 -9.44 8.77 -7.11
N ALA A 181 -10.45 8.43 -7.92
CA ALA A 181 -11.72 9.15 -7.96
C ALA A 181 -12.53 9.04 -6.67
N ARG A 182 -12.25 8.06 -5.80
CA ARG A 182 -12.95 7.87 -4.53
C ARG A 182 -12.72 9.06 -3.57
N PRO A 183 -13.78 9.58 -2.93
CA PRO A 183 -13.65 10.71 -2.00
C PRO A 183 -12.65 10.46 -0.87
N ALA A 184 -12.65 9.25 -0.27
CA ALA A 184 -11.72 8.86 0.79
C ALA A 184 -10.25 8.91 0.34
N VAL A 185 -9.97 8.50 -0.90
CA VAL A 185 -8.61 8.54 -1.47
C VAL A 185 -8.16 9.98 -1.69
N LYS A 186 -9.00 10.83 -2.28
CA LYS A 186 -8.70 12.25 -2.48
C LYS A 186 -8.43 12.96 -1.16
N ALA A 187 -9.30 12.75 -0.17
CA ALA A 187 -9.15 13.34 1.15
C ALA A 187 -7.87 12.84 1.88
N ALA A 188 -7.48 11.57 1.67
CA ALA A 188 -6.23 11.05 2.21
C ALA A 188 -5.01 11.73 1.55
N PHE A 189 -5.04 11.93 0.24
CA PHE A 189 -3.97 12.60 -0.50
C PHE A 189 -3.81 14.06 -0.06
N GLU A 190 -4.92 14.78 0.05
CA GLU A 190 -4.92 16.16 0.52
C GLU A 190 -4.31 16.25 1.93
N ALA A 191 -4.76 15.43 2.86
CA ALA A 191 -4.27 15.42 4.23
C ALA A 191 -2.80 14.98 4.37
N GLU A 192 -2.31 14.09 3.49
CA GLU A 192 -0.89 13.70 3.44
C GLU A 192 -0.02 14.68 2.61
N GLY A 193 -0.60 15.76 2.05
CA GLY A 193 0.11 16.72 1.21
C GLY A 193 0.66 16.11 -0.10
N LEU A 194 -0.01 15.10 -0.65
CA LEU A 194 0.45 14.38 -1.84
C LEU A 194 -0.13 14.98 -3.12
N GLY A 195 0.76 15.50 -3.97
CA GLY A 195 0.42 16.07 -5.28
C GLY A 195 0.65 15.11 -6.45
N ALA A 196 0.37 15.64 -7.66
CA ALA A 196 0.65 14.96 -8.93
C ALA A 196 2.16 14.74 -9.16
N PRO A 197 2.57 13.69 -9.90
CA PRO A 197 1.70 12.63 -10.39
C PRO A 197 1.20 11.74 -9.25
N TYR A 198 -0.11 11.46 -9.25
CA TYR A 198 -0.76 10.71 -8.16
C TYR A 198 -0.39 9.21 -8.19
N TYR A 199 -0.14 8.64 -9.38
CA TYR A 199 0.28 7.26 -9.61
C TYR A 199 0.99 7.12 -10.95
#